data_261f9cf8bab51acb45a460656fbd1d31
#
_entry.id   261f9cf8bab51acb45a460656fbd1d31
#
_cell.length_a   1.000
_cell.length_b   1.000
_cell.length_c   1.000
_cell.angle_alpha   90.00
_cell.angle_beta   90.00
_cell.angle_gamma   90.00
#
_symmetry.space_group_name_H-M   'P 1'
#
loop_
_entity.id
_entity.type
_entity.pdbx_description
1 polymer ?
#
loop_
_entity_poly.entity_id
_entity_poly.type
_entity_poly.pdbx_seq_one_letter_code
_entity_poly.pdbx_strand_id
1 'polypeptide(L)'
;MLFLCKAIFNMGVDNLKTILWEEKYRPQGLKDLIVPQRIRTIFENGVVQSMLLYGTAGIGKTSAAKAICRQFKHNTLYLNMSETTGVDTIRETIIDFAMNQSVLHYDNPIKVVILDEMDGMSQQAYAALRATMEKCSVNTRFIGTCNYIEKIPDPIQSRFLMIDFNFTEEEMKEMMKGQLLRVRDICRAEGLNITPDAIGKLVKTYYPDFRSIVKKLQRFYLEGKYNINVSDIKEFSMEYSELYELVLNGENPVENYKFVLQNYSNCVDEAVVALGRPFVEYVMKSKPSMVNMIPKIIVLNAEHQMKLKSAQDPIVTLLSNVYLLQEEAQK
;
A
#
# COMPACT_ATOMS: atom_id res chain seq x y z
N MET A 1 -9.42 -14.32 16.21
CA MET A 1 -8.46 -14.95 15.28
C MET A 1 -8.72 -16.46 15.11
N LEU A 2 -9.03 -17.23 16.15
CA LEU A 2 -9.44 -18.64 16.01
C LEU A 2 -10.76 -18.85 15.22
N PHE A 3 -11.68 -17.89 15.25
CA PHE A 3 -12.93 -17.95 14.48
C PHE A 3 -12.69 -17.78 12.97
N LEU A 4 -11.75 -16.95 12.55
CA LEU A 4 -11.39 -16.81 11.12
C LEU A 4 -10.64 -18.08 10.63
N CYS A 5 -9.72 -18.65 11.40
CA CYS A 5 -9.05 -19.89 11.03
C CYS A 5 -10.02 -21.08 10.95
N LYS A 6 -11.00 -21.21 11.86
CA LYS A 6 -12.02 -22.27 11.78
C LYS A 6 -13.01 -22.04 10.63
N ALA A 7 -13.34 -20.77 10.30
CA ALA A 7 -14.17 -20.46 9.15
C ALA A 7 -13.48 -20.81 7.83
N ILE A 8 -12.17 -20.59 7.72
CA ILE A 8 -11.38 -20.95 6.54
C ILE A 8 -11.25 -22.48 6.39
N PHE A 9 -11.18 -23.22 7.50
CA PHE A 9 -11.04 -24.69 7.47
C PHE A 9 -12.34 -25.44 7.08
N ASN A 10 -13.51 -24.78 7.23
CA ASN A 10 -14.81 -25.35 6.86
C ASN A 10 -15.33 -24.86 5.49
N MET A 11 -14.59 -24.01 4.80
CA MET A 11 -14.96 -23.59 3.45
C MET A 11 -14.38 -24.61 2.45
N GLY A 12 -15.24 -25.32 1.75
CA GLY A 12 -14.86 -26.31 0.73
C GLY A 12 -13.94 -25.70 -0.36
N VAL A 13 -13.25 -26.57 -1.07
CA VAL A 13 -12.19 -26.26 -2.06
C VAL A 13 -12.57 -25.18 -3.09
N ASP A 14 -13.85 -24.96 -3.34
CA ASP A 14 -14.36 -23.93 -4.27
C ASP A 14 -14.24 -22.49 -3.75
N ASN A 15 -14.08 -22.28 -2.45
CA ASN A 15 -13.97 -20.95 -1.84
C ASN A 15 -12.53 -20.41 -1.76
N LEU A 16 -11.51 -21.20 -2.09
CA LEU A 16 -10.11 -20.75 -2.17
C LEU A 16 -9.87 -19.71 -3.28
N LYS A 17 -10.73 -19.68 -4.30
CA LYS A 17 -10.67 -18.68 -5.40
C LYS A 17 -11.02 -17.26 -4.93
N THR A 18 -11.69 -17.10 -3.80
CA THR A 18 -12.14 -15.79 -3.27
C THR A 18 -11.15 -15.12 -2.35
N ILE A 19 -10.05 -15.79 -1.95
CA ILE A 19 -9.04 -15.21 -1.07
C ILE A 19 -8.21 -14.19 -1.86
N LEU A 20 -8.14 -12.96 -1.35
CA LEU A 20 -7.26 -11.94 -1.92
C LEU A 20 -5.80 -12.38 -1.81
N TRP A 21 -5.11 -12.42 -2.93
CA TRP A 21 -3.71 -12.87 -2.96
C TRP A 21 -2.78 -11.95 -2.17
N GLU A 22 -3.10 -10.65 -2.07
CA GLU A 22 -2.35 -9.74 -1.22
C GLU A 22 -2.37 -10.14 0.26
N GLU A 23 -3.43 -10.80 0.74
CA GLU A 23 -3.50 -11.36 2.08
C GLU A 23 -2.88 -12.78 2.15
N LYS A 24 -3.13 -13.63 1.15
CA LYS A 24 -2.58 -14.99 1.05
C LYS A 24 -1.05 -14.99 1.04
N TYR A 25 -0.45 -14.06 0.28
CA TYR A 25 0.99 -13.94 0.10
C TYR A 25 1.66 -12.88 1.00
N ARG A 26 0.89 -12.35 1.97
CA ARG A 26 1.46 -11.45 2.97
C ARG A 26 2.54 -12.18 3.80
N PRO A 27 3.72 -11.57 4.00
CA PRO A 27 4.79 -12.16 4.79
C PRO A 27 4.32 -12.64 6.16
N GLN A 28 4.65 -13.87 6.53
CA GLN A 28 4.30 -14.47 7.81
C GLN A 28 5.43 -14.37 8.84
N GLY A 29 6.67 -14.19 8.39
CA GLY A 29 7.84 -14.04 9.24
C GLY A 29 8.96 -13.29 8.53
N LEU A 30 10.10 -13.16 9.22
CA LEU A 30 11.26 -12.42 8.69
C LEU A 30 11.84 -13.03 7.41
N LYS A 31 11.73 -14.34 7.24
CA LYS A 31 12.22 -15.04 6.03
C LYS A 31 11.46 -14.62 4.78
N ASP A 32 10.19 -14.27 4.93
CA ASP A 32 9.32 -13.87 3.82
C ASP A 32 9.44 -12.38 3.48
N LEU A 33 10.09 -11.60 4.36
CA LEU A 33 10.26 -10.18 4.16
C LEU A 33 11.35 -9.90 3.14
N ILE A 34 11.02 -9.06 2.18
CA ILE A 34 11.98 -8.49 1.24
C ILE A 34 12.34 -7.11 1.81
N VAL A 35 13.42 -7.07 2.59
CA VAL A 35 13.96 -5.86 3.23
C VAL A 35 15.48 -5.88 3.17
N PRO A 36 16.15 -4.69 3.09
CA PRO A 36 17.60 -4.62 3.11
C PRO A 36 18.19 -5.22 4.39
N GLN A 37 19.46 -5.66 4.30
CA GLN A 37 20.15 -6.32 5.41
C GLN A 37 20.18 -5.45 6.69
N ARG A 38 20.36 -4.13 6.58
CA ARG A 38 20.33 -3.21 7.74
C ARG A 38 19.02 -3.30 8.54
N ILE A 39 17.88 -3.40 7.85
CA ILE A 39 16.56 -3.53 8.49
C ILE A 39 16.39 -4.95 9.03
N ARG A 40 16.81 -5.96 8.27
CA ARG A 40 16.75 -7.36 8.71
C ARG A 40 17.49 -7.58 10.02
N THR A 41 18.72 -7.05 10.14
CA THR A 41 19.53 -7.14 11.36
C THR A 41 18.83 -6.52 12.59
N ILE A 42 18.13 -5.38 12.40
CA ILE A 42 17.34 -4.77 13.48
C ILE A 42 16.19 -5.72 13.90
N PHE A 43 15.50 -6.31 12.94
CA PHE A 43 14.33 -7.15 13.18
C PHE A 43 14.67 -8.53 13.77
N GLU A 44 15.88 -9.04 13.53
CA GLU A 44 16.37 -10.29 14.11
C GLU A 44 16.42 -10.27 15.64
N ASN A 45 16.55 -9.07 16.22
CA ASN A 45 16.50 -8.90 17.69
C ASN A 45 15.07 -8.83 18.26
N GLY A 46 14.04 -8.92 17.43
CA GLY A 46 12.64 -8.79 17.85
C GLY A 46 12.25 -7.36 18.24
N VAL A 47 11.13 -7.23 18.95
CA VAL A 47 10.59 -5.91 19.35
C VAL A 47 11.10 -5.59 20.76
N VAL A 48 12.39 -5.26 20.88
CA VAL A 48 13.03 -4.90 22.15
C VAL A 48 12.58 -3.50 22.60
N GLN A 49 12.44 -2.58 21.68
CA GLN A 49 12.00 -1.19 21.91
C GLN A 49 10.93 -0.78 20.91
N SER A 50 10.26 0.33 21.15
CA SER A 50 9.29 0.87 20.20
C SER A 50 9.98 1.33 18.92
N MET A 51 9.37 1.08 17.76
CA MET A 51 9.95 1.31 16.43
C MET A 51 8.99 2.13 15.59
N LEU A 52 9.48 3.11 14.82
CA LEU A 52 8.71 3.84 13.82
C LEU A 52 9.28 3.57 12.42
N LEU A 53 8.51 2.85 11.61
CA LEU A 53 8.84 2.50 10.24
C LEU A 53 8.32 3.61 9.33
N TYR A 54 9.20 4.37 8.68
CA TYR A 54 8.80 5.48 7.82
C TYR A 54 9.37 5.35 6.41
N GLY A 55 8.70 5.93 5.43
CA GLY A 55 9.12 5.94 4.02
C GLY A 55 7.93 5.78 3.06
N THR A 56 8.23 5.65 1.77
CA THR A 56 7.25 5.64 0.67
C THR A 56 6.12 4.63 0.86
N ALA A 57 4.91 4.94 0.38
CA ALA A 57 3.79 4.02 0.40
C ALA A 57 4.07 2.75 -0.43
N GLY A 58 3.43 1.62 -0.06
CA GLY A 58 3.53 0.35 -0.80
C GLY A 58 4.81 -0.47 -0.58
N ILE A 59 5.80 0.05 0.16
CA ILE A 59 7.12 -0.56 0.36
C ILE A 59 7.16 -1.69 1.41
N GLY A 60 6.01 -1.99 2.06
CA GLY A 60 5.88 -3.13 2.96
C GLY A 60 6.04 -2.85 4.46
N LYS A 61 6.00 -1.59 4.94
CA LYS A 61 6.11 -1.21 6.35
C LYS A 61 5.13 -1.97 7.26
N THR A 62 3.83 -1.91 6.97
CA THR A 62 2.78 -2.62 7.73
C THR A 62 2.98 -4.13 7.71
N SER A 63 3.40 -4.69 6.57
CA SER A 63 3.69 -6.12 6.45
C SER A 63 4.89 -6.52 7.30
N ALA A 64 5.92 -5.68 7.36
CA ALA A 64 7.10 -5.88 8.21
C ALA A 64 6.73 -5.84 9.70
N ALA A 65 5.94 -4.85 10.14
CA ALA A 65 5.45 -4.76 11.52
C ALA A 65 4.66 -6.02 11.94
N LYS A 66 3.76 -6.51 11.08
CA LYS A 66 2.99 -7.71 11.35
C LYS A 66 3.85 -8.98 11.34
N ALA A 67 4.81 -9.09 10.42
CA ALA A 67 5.68 -10.25 10.30
C ALA A 67 6.62 -10.41 11.51
N ILE A 68 7.22 -9.31 12.01
CA ILE A 68 8.07 -9.37 13.19
C ILE A 68 7.28 -9.78 14.44
N CYS A 69 6.07 -9.26 14.63
CA CYS A 69 5.22 -9.65 15.75
C CYS A 69 4.85 -11.13 15.71
N ARG A 70 4.54 -11.66 14.53
CA ARG A 70 4.26 -13.11 14.34
C ARG A 70 5.48 -13.98 14.59
N GLN A 71 6.64 -13.59 14.04
CA GLN A 71 7.90 -14.32 14.20
C GLN A 71 8.26 -14.54 15.67
N PHE A 72 8.08 -13.52 16.51
CA PHE A 72 8.42 -13.56 17.93
C PHE A 72 7.21 -13.86 18.82
N LYS A 73 6.08 -14.26 18.23
CA LYS A 73 4.84 -14.64 18.93
C LYS A 73 4.37 -13.63 19.98
N HIS A 74 4.50 -12.34 19.66
CA HIS A 74 3.98 -11.28 20.52
C HIS A 74 2.45 -11.30 20.58
N ASN A 75 1.89 -11.03 21.75
CA ASN A 75 0.49 -10.59 21.83
C ASN A 75 0.38 -9.20 21.19
N THR A 76 -0.43 -9.07 20.13
CA THR A 76 -0.42 -7.89 19.27
C THR A 76 -1.81 -7.30 19.14
N LEU A 77 -1.90 -5.97 19.39
CA LEU A 77 -3.04 -5.14 19.05
C LEU A 77 -2.71 -4.36 17.77
N TYR A 78 -3.60 -4.37 16.79
CA TYR A 78 -3.46 -3.60 15.55
C TYR A 78 -4.52 -2.48 15.51
N LEU A 79 -4.08 -1.26 15.29
CA LEU A 79 -4.93 -0.06 15.15
C LEU A 79 -4.53 0.67 13.87
N ASN A 80 -5.50 0.96 13.00
CA ASN A 80 -5.32 1.86 11.87
C ASN A 80 -5.67 3.28 12.32
N MET A 81 -4.68 4.17 12.32
CA MET A 81 -4.82 5.52 12.88
C MET A 81 -5.50 6.49 11.92
N SER A 82 -5.64 6.15 10.65
CA SER A 82 -6.42 6.93 9.68
C SER A 82 -7.93 6.66 9.80
N GLU A 83 -8.34 5.49 10.31
CA GLU A 83 -9.74 5.11 10.49
C GLU A 83 -10.25 5.39 11.90
N THR A 84 -9.34 5.39 12.88
CA THR A 84 -9.69 5.54 14.30
C THR A 84 -9.68 7.00 14.72
N THR A 85 -10.83 7.65 14.78
CA THR A 85 -10.97 9.10 15.02
C THR A 85 -11.12 9.51 16.47
N GLY A 86 -11.47 8.59 17.37
CA GLY A 86 -11.72 8.88 18.79
C GLY A 86 -10.44 8.84 19.64
N VAL A 87 -9.99 9.99 20.17
CA VAL A 87 -8.79 10.09 21.03
C VAL A 87 -8.94 9.23 22.29
N ASP A 88 -10.09 9.29 22.95
CA ASP A 88 -10.37 8.52 24.16
C ASP A 88 -10.48 7.02 23.85
N THR A 89 -11.11 6.65 22.74
CA THR A 89 -11.22 5.25 22.29
C THR A 89 -9.84 4.64 22.08
N ILE A 90 -8.91 5.35 21.41
CA ILE A 90 -7.53 4.89 21.19
C ILE A 90 -6.84 4.66 22.55
N ARG A 91 -6.94 5.63 23.45
CA ARG A 91 -6.31 5.59 24.77
C ARG A 91 -6.83 4.41 25.60
N GLU A 92 -8.15 4.26 25.70
CA GLU A 92 -8.79 3.19 26.46
C GLU A 92 -8.45 1.83 25.89
N THR A 93 -8.56 1.64 24.58
CA THR A 93 -8.23 0.37 23.91
C THR A 93 -6.79 -0.05 24.16
N ILE A 94 -5.82 0.89 24.10
CA ILE A 94 -4.40 0.58 24.35
C ILE A 94 -4.18 0.23 25.83
N ILE A 95 -4.76 1.00 26.75
CA ILE A 95 -4.60 0.76 28.20
C ILE A 95 -5.23 -0.59 28.57
N ASP A 96 -6.43 -0.88 28.12
CA ASP A 96 -7.11 -2.15 28.36
C ASP A 96 -6.29 -3.32 27.83
N PHE A 97 -5.76 -3.22 26.60
CA PHE A 97 -4.87 -4.21 26.04
C PHE A 97 -3.61 -4.40 26.89
N ALA A 98 -2.98 -3.32 27.34
CA ALA A 98 -1.76 -3.35 28.13
C ALA A 98 -1.98 -3.98 29.51
N MET A 99 -3.12 -3.65 30.18
CA MET A 99 -3.43 -4.09 31.56
C MET A 99 -4.04 -5.49 31.63
N ASN A 100 -4.81 -5.93 30.61
CA ASN A 100 -5.45 -7.23 30.63
C ASN A 100 -4.42 -8.36 30.57
N GLN A 101 -4.58 -9.37 31.43
CA GLN A 101 -3.81 -10.60 31.30
C GLN A 101 -4.28 -11.36 30.05
N SER A 102 -3.33 -11.81 29.23
CA SER A 102 -3.64 -12.65 28.08
C SER A 102 -4.22 -13.98 28.56
N VAL A 103 -5.44 -14.30 28.09
CA VAL A 103 -6.06 -15.63 28.27
C VAL A 103 -5.27 -16.70 27.50
N LEU A 104 -4.58 -16.29 26.42
CA LEU A 104 -3.67 -17.13 25.65
C LEU A 104 -2.27 -17.03 26.21
N HIS A 105 -1.61 -18.16 26.44
CA HIS A 105 -0.20 -18.20 26.78
C HIS A 105 0.63 -17.81 25.56
N TYR A 106 1.18 -16.58 25.61
CA TYR A 106 2.17 -16.13 24.64
C TYR A 106 3.57 -16.44 25.18
N ASP A 107 4.43 -16.93 24.31
CA ASP A 107 5.83 -17.23 24.67
C ASP A 107 6.62 -15.96 25.03
N ASN A 108 6.15 -14.79 24.53
CA ASN A 108 6.79 -13.49 24.76
C ASN A 108 5.94 -12.64 25.74
N PRO A 109 6.51 -12.18 26.87
CA PRO A 109 5.80 -11.37 27.86
C PRO A 109 5.53 -9.94 27.37
N ILE A 110 6.27 -9.48 26.36
CA ILE A 110 6.11 -8.12 25.80
C ILE A 110 4.93 -8.10 24.84
N LYS A 111 3.98 -7.23 25.12
CA LYS A 111 2.87 -6.92 24.23
C LYS A 111 3.30 -5.89 23.18
N VAL A 112 2.71 -5.95 22.00
CA VAL A 112 3.03 -5.02 20.93
C VAL A 112 1.75 -4.37 20.40
N VAL A 113 1.75 -3.05 20.33
CA VAL A 113 0.70 -2.27 19.68
C VAL A 113 1.23 -1.78 18.34
N ILE A 114 0.59 -2.19 17.24
CA ILE A 114 0.89 -1.68 15.91
C ILE A 114 -0.04 -0.51 15.63
N LEU A 115 0.55 0.66 15.39
CA LEU A 115 -0.13 1.90 15.02
C LEU A 115 0.15 2.18 13.55
N ASP A 116 -0.78 1.78 12.68
CA ASP A 116 -0.61 1.91 11.23
C ASP A 116 -1.10 3.29 10.76
N GLU A 117 -0.39 3.90 9.81
CA GLU A 117 -0.70 5.21 9.22
C GLU A 117 -0.78 6.35 10.25
N MET A 118 0.22 6.43 11.14
CA MET A 118 0.25 7.43 12.21
C MET A 118 0.20 8.87 11.70
N ASP A 119 0.68 9.15 10.50
CA ASP A 119 0.65 10.46 9.85
C ASP A 119 -0.77 10.98 9.54
N GLY A 120 -1.80 10.17 9.76
CA GLY A 120 -3.21 10.56 9.76
C GLY A 120 -3.76 11.06 11.10
N MET A 121 -2.98 10.99 12.18
CA MET A 121 -3.43 11.37 13.54
C MET A 121 -3.57 12.87 13.73
N SER A 122 -4.52 13.28 14.58
CA SER A 122 -4.63 14.67 15.05
C SER A 122 -3.58 14.98 16.12
N GLN A 123 -3.28 16.28 16.35
CA GLN A 123 -2.37 16.72 17.40
C GLN A 123 -2.82 16.29 18.81
N GLN A 124 -4.13 16.26 19.04
CA GLN A 124 -4.69 15.79 20.31
C GLN A 124 -4.46 14.27 20.48
N ALA A 125 -4.59 13.48 19.41
CA ALA A 125 -4.32 12.06 19.43
C ALA A 125 -2.84 11.76 19.71
N TYR A 126 -1.90 12.53 19.17
CA TYR A 126 -0.47 12.41 19.52
C TYR A 126 -0.19 12.70 20.99
N ALA A 127 -0.81 13.75 21.56
CA ALA A 127 -0.63 14.07 22.98
C ALA A 127 -1.14 12.93 23.88
N ALA A 128 -2.31 12.36 23.56
CA ALA A 128 -2.86 11.23 24.29
C ALA A 128 -2.00 9.97 24.15
N LEU A 129 -1.51 9.69 22.93
CA LEU A 129 -0.62 8.56 22.66
C LEU A 129 0.66 8.66 23.49
N ARG A 130 1.29 9.85 23.55
CA ARG A 130 2.48 10.08 24.36
C ARG A 130 2.27 9.67 25.83
N ALA A 131 1.19 10.16 26.46
CA ALA A 131 0.87 9.83 27.84
C ALA A 131 0.59 8.31 28.02
N THR A 132 -0.05 7.69 27.03
CA THR A 132 -0.37 6.26 27.04
C THR A 132 0.90 5.41 26.91
N MET A 133 1.84 5.78 26.03
CA MET A 133 3.12 5.09 25.87
C MET A 133 3.93 5.07 27.17
N GLU A 134 3.96 6.20 27.89
CA GLU A 134 4.64 6.31 29.18
C GLU A 134 4.02 5.36 30.23
N LYS A 135 2.69 5.31 30.30
CA LYS A 135 1.96 4.43 31.24
C LYS A 135 2.17 2.95 30.98
N CYS A 136 2.27 2.57 29.71
CA CYS A 136 2.34 1.15 29.30
C CYS A 136 3.78 0.68 29.05
N SER A 137 4.80 1.51 29.32
CA SER A 137 6.20 1.27 28.94
C SER A 137 6.82 0.00 29.56
N VAL A 138 6.28 -0.50 30.67
CA VAL A 138 6.83 -1.68 31.38
C VAL A 138 6.68 -2.94 30.54
N ASN A 139 5.51 -3.20 29.98
CA ASN A 139 5.17 -4.47 29.34
C ASN A 139 4.73 -4.34 27.86
N THR A 140 4.67 -3.11 27.34
CA THR A 140 4.16 -2.86 26.00
C THR A 140 5.18 -2.08 25.17
N ARG A 141 5.34 -2.48 23.90
CA ARG A 141 6.11 -1.76 22.88
C ARG A 141 5.18 -1.36 21.74
N PHE A 142 5.59 -0.33 21.02
CA PHE A 142 4.80 0.22 19.92
C PHE A 142 5.57 0.07 18.61
N ILE A 143 4.88 -0.31 17.53
CA ILE A 143 5.42 -0.25 16.19
C ILE A 143 4.51 0.70 15.41
N GLY A 144 5.02 1.90 15.14
CA GLY A 144 4.35 2.87 14.28
C GLY A 144 4.71 2.68 12.82
N THR A 145 3.80 3.01 11.91
CA THR A 145 4.13 3.22 10.50
C THR A 145 3.66 4.60 10.06
N CYS A 146 4.39 5.23 9.17
CA CYS A 146 3.99 6.48 8.51
C CYS A 146 4.63 6.61 7.12
N ASN A 147 4.00 7.39 6.25
CA ASN A 147 4.56 7.74 4.96
C ASN A 147 5.36 9.06 5.04
N TYR A 148 4.90 9.98 5.85
CA TYR A 148 5.42 11.34 5.98
C TYR A 148 5.91 11.56 7.42
N ILE A 149 7.22 11.40 7.64
CA ILE A 149 7.82 11.51 8.98
C ILE A 149 7.69 12.94 9.55
N GLU A 150 7.70 13.95 8.67
CA GLU A 150 7.56 15.35 9.03
C GLU A 150 6.19 15.70 9.65
N LYS A 151 5.19 14.84 9.50
CA LYS A 151 3.89 14.98 10.15
C LYS A 151 3.86 14.45 11.58
N ILE A 152 4.84 13.66 11.97
CA ILE A 152 4.94 13.09 13.31
C ILE A 152 5.66 14.08 14.21
N PRO A 153 5.06 14.56 15.31
CA PRO A 153 5.71 15.51 16.22
C PRO A 153 7.00 14.95 16.85
N ASP A 154 8.03 15.78 17.01
CA ASP A 154 9.32 15.41 17.62
C ASP A 154 9.21 14.71 18.98
N PRO A 155 8.28 15.12 19.90
CA PRO A 155 8.09 14.43 21.17
C PRO A 155 7.62 12.98 21.03
N ILE A 156 7.00 12.62 19.91
CA ILE A 156 6.62 11.24 19.58
C ILE A 156 7.81 10.53 18.95
N GLN A 157 8.45 11.14 17.94
CA GLN A 157 9.60 10.56 17.27
C GLN A 157 10.70 10.13 18.26
N SER A 158 11.01 10.95 19.28
CA SER A 158 12.02 10.69 20.30
C SER A 158 11.76 9.43 21.15
N ARG A 159 10.56 8.85 21.09
CA ARG A 159 10.19 7.62 21.81
C ARG A 159 10.32 6.35 20.98
N PHE A 160 10.70 6.51 19.72
CA PHE A 160 10.81 5.41 18.78
C PHE A 160 12.24 5.25 18.27
N LEU A 161 12.64 4.02 18.01
CA LEU A 161 13.75 3.73 17.11
C LEU A 161 13.26 4.01 15.69
N MET A 162 13.87 4.97 15.03
CA MET A 162 13.54 5.37 13.68
C MET A 162 14.10 4.37 12.67
N ILE A 163 13.25 3.75 11.85
CA ILE A 163 13.65 2.78 10.83
C ILE A 163 13.24 3.30 9.47
N ASP A 164 14.24 3.69 8.69
CA ASP A 164 14.07 4.25 7.36
C ASP A 164 13.84 3.15 6.31
N PHE A 165 12.67 3.20 5.67
CA PHE A 165 12.29 2.36 4.53
C PHE A 165 12.52 3.06 3.18
N ASN A 166 13.17 4.22 3.14
CA ASN A 166 13.68 4.77 1.89
C ASN A 166 15.00 4.06 1.56
N PHE A 167 15.05 3.44 0.41
CA PHE A 167 16.17 2.57 0.01
C PHE A 167 17.15 3.29 -0.89
N THR A 168 18.43 2.99 -0.72
CA THR A 168 19.48 3.41 -1.66
C THR A 168 19.34 2.66 -2.99
N GLU A 169 20.02 3.13 -4.04
CA GLU A 169 19.99 2.46 -5.36
C GLU A 169 20.48 1.00 -5.28
N GLU A 170 21.47 0.72 -4.44
CA GLU A 170 21.99 -0.62 -4.23
C GLU A 170 20.96 -1.51 -3.52
N GLU A 171 20.35 -1.01 -2.45
CA GLU A 171 19.27 -1.69 -1.75
C GLU A 171 18.07 -1.92 -2.66
N MET A 172 17.72 -0.94 -3.52
CA MET A 172 16.65 -1.11 -4.51
C MET A 172 16.92 -2.28 -5.46
N LYS A 173 18.15 -2.42 -5.93
CA LYS A 173 18.54 -3.55 -6.80
C LYS A 173 18.42 -4.90 -6.08
N GLU A 174 18.80 -4.96 -4.80
CA GLU A 174 18.64 -6.14 -3.96
C GLU A 174 17.14 -6.48 -3.75
N MET A 175 16.35 -5.46 -3.43
CA MET A 175 14.90 -5.59 -3.23
C MET A 175 14.20 -6.08 -4.50
N MET A 176 14.55 -5.53 -5.67
CA MET A 176 14.00 -5.98 -6.95
C MET A 176 14.32 -7.46 -7.22
N LYS A 177 15.55 -7.92 -6.92
CA LYS A 177 15.90 -9.35 -7.02
C LYS A 177 15.02 -10.21 -6.11
N GLY A 178 14.80 -9.77 -4.88
CA GLY A 178 13.89 -10.44 -3.94
C GLY A 178 12.46 -10.51 -4.47
N GLN A 179 11.95 -9.42 -5.03
CA GLN A 179 10.62 -9.37 -5.64
C GLN A 179 10.49 -10.31 -6.86
N LEU A 180 11.52 -10.37 -7.73
CA LEU A 180 11.54 -11.29 -8.86
C LEU A 180 11.39 -12.75 -8.42
N LEU A 181 12.16 -13.15 -7.39
CA LEU A 181 12.08 -14.51 -6.84
C LEU A 181 10.68 -14.78 -6.24
N ARG A 182 10.14 -13.84 -5.48
CA ARG A 182 8.83 -13.98 -4.85
C ARG A 182 7.70 -14.07 -5.88
N VAL A 183 7.72 -13.26 -6.94
CA VAL A 183 6.76 -13.34 -8.06
C VAL A 183 6.80 -14.72 -8.71
N ARG A 184 8.00 -15.24 -9.01
CA ARG A 184 8.17 -16.58 -9.57
C ARG A 184 7.55 -17.65 -8.69
N ASP A 185 7.77 -17.56 -7.37
CA ASP A 185 7.26 -18.54 -6.41
C ASP A 185 5.72 -18.47 -6.30
N ILE A 186 5.14 -17.27 -6.33
CA ILE A 186 3.68 -17.07 -6.37
C ILE A 186 3.11 -17.68 -7.67
N CYS A 187 3.70 -17.37 -8.82
CA CYS A 187 3.23 -17.92 -10.11
C CYS A 187 3.26 -19.45 -10.13
N ARG A 188 4.33 -20.06 -9.60
CA ARG A 188 4.42 -21.52 -9.46
C ARG A 188 3.32 -22.10 -8.56
N ALA A 189 3.08 -21.45 -7.42
CA ALA A 189 2.06 -21.90 -6.47
C ALA A 189 0.63 -21.81 -7.02
N GLU A 190 0.36 -20.85 -7.90
CA GLU A 190 -0.96 -20.62 -8.52
C GLU A 190 -1.10 -21.22 -9.93
N GLY A 191 -0.09 -21.93 -10.41
CA GLY A 191 -0.13 -22.55 -11.74
C GLY A 191 -0.06 -21.55 -12.90
N LEU A 192 0.48 -20.34 -12.67
CA LEU A 192 0.73 -19.36 -13.72
C LEU A 192 2.08 -19.64 -14.40
N ASN A 193 2.07 -19.76 -15.71
CA ASN A 193 3.26 -19.89 -16.53
C ASN A 193 3.67 -18.50 -17.06
N ILE A 194 4.65 -17.89 -16.41
CA ILE A 194 5.14 -16.55 -16.74
C ILE A 194 6.60 -16.62 -17.22
N THR A 195 6.90 -15.93 -18.30
CA THR A 195 8.27 -15.88 -18.81
C THR A 195 9.18 -15.03 -17.92
N PRO A 196 10.49 -15.35 -17.81
CA PRO A 196 11.43 -14.56 -16.99
C PRO A 196 11.45 -13.08 -17.36
N ASP A 197 11.37 -12.75 -18.65
CA ASP A 197 11.34 -11.37 -19.12
C ASP A 197 10.04 -10.65 -18.71
N ALA A 198 8.90 -11.37 -18.69
CA ALA A 198 7.64 -10.84 -18.20
C ALA A 198 7.69 -10.56 -16.69
N ILE A 199 8.32 -11.45 -15.89
CA ILE A 199 8.55 -11.18 -14.46
C ILE A 199 9.40 -9.91 -14.29
N GLY A 200 10.50 -9.80 -15.05
CA GLY A 200 11.40 -8.65 -15.04
C GLY A 200 10.64 -7.34 -15.34
N LYS A 201 9.85 -7.35 -16.41
CA LYS A 201 9.03 -6.19 -16.80
C LYS A 201 7.98 -5.86 -15.74
N LEU A 202 7.27 -6.86 -15.20
CA LEU A 202 6.25 -6.69 -14.17
C LEU A 202 6.83 -6.02 -12.92
N VAL A 203 7.94 -6.55 -12.39
CA VAL A 203 8.60 -5.98 -11.23
C VAL A 203 9.09 -4.56 -11.51
N LYS A 204 9.74 -4.31 -12.65
CA LYS A 204 10.22 -2.98 -13.03
C LYS A 204 9.10 -1.95 -13.16
N THR A 205 7.93 -2.36 -13.67
CA THR A 205 6.78 -1.47 -13.87
C THR A 205 6.14 -1.02 -12.56
N TYR A 206 6.03 -1.93 -11.58
CA TYR A 206 5.29 -1.66 -10.35
C TYR A 206 6.20 -1.40 -9.13
N TYR A 207 7.52 -1.56 -9.25
CA TYR A 207 8.44 -1.28 -8.15
C TYR A 207 8.28 0.15 -7.62
N PRO A 208 8.24 0.38 -6.31
CA PRO A 208 8.46 -0.58 -5.20
C PRO A 208 7.19 -1.30 -4.73
N ASP A 209 6.02 -1.03 -5.30
CA ASP A 209 4.72 -1.53 -4.83
C ASP A 209 4.49 -3.00 -5.19
N PHE A 210 4.90 -3.88 -4.26
CA PHE A 210 4.69 -5.32 -4.41
C PHE A 210 3.20 -5.73 -4.34
N ARG A 211 2.35 -4.93 -3.67
CA ARG A 211 0.91 -5.21 -3.58
C ARG A 211 0.25 -5.15 -4.95
N SER A 212 0.56 -4.13 -5.75
CA SER A 212 0.08 -3.99 -7.13
C SER A 212 0.55 -5.14 -8.03
N ILE A 213 1.78 -5.64 -7.83
CA ILE A 213 2.26 -6.83 -8.56
C ILE A 213 1.36 -8.04 -8.27
N VAL A 214 1.09 -8.31 -6.99
CA VAL A 214 0.27 -9.46 -6.56
C VAL A 214 -1.16 -9.34 -7.07
N LYS A 215 -1.76 -8.14 -7.01
CA LYS A 215 -3.09 -7.87 -7.57
C LYS A 215 -3.13 -8.14 -9.09
N LYS A 216 -2.10 -7.72 -9.82
CA LYS A 216 -2.00 -7.97 -11.27
C LYS A 216 -1.92 -9.45 -11.60
N LEU A 217 -1.15 -10.23 -10.84
CA LEU A 217 -1.07 -11.68 -10.99
C LEU A 217 -2.43 -12.33 -10.71
N GLN A 218 -3.11 -11.94 -9.64
CA GLN A 218 -4.45 -12.44 -9.33
C GLN A 218 -5.45 -12.11 -10.44
N ARG A 219 -5.37 -10.92 -11.02
CA ARG A 219 -6.21 -10.53 -12.17
C ARG A 219 -6.00 -11.46 -13.36
N PHE A 220 -4.76 -11.75 -13.76
CA PHE A 220 -4.49 -12.72 -14.82
C PHE A 220 -5.09 -14.10 -14.54
N TYR A 221 -4.96 -14.56 -13.29
CA TYR A 221 -5.56 -15.83 -12.87
C TYR A 221 -7.09 -15.83 -13.00
N LEU A 222 -7.76 -14.76 -12.55
CA LEU A 222 -9.23 -14.62 -12.62
C LEU A 222 -9.74 -14.49 -14.07
N GLU A 223 -8.97 -13.84 -14.93
CA GLU A 223 -9.25 -13.73 -16.37
C GLU A 223 -8.98 -15.06 -17.14
N GLY A 224 -8.51 -16.10 -16.45
CA GLY A 224 -8.15 -17.39 -17.07
C GLY A 224 -6.88 -17.35 -17.93
N LYS A 225 -6.07 -16.30 -17.76
CA LYS A 225 -4.84 -16.10 -18.50
C LYS A 225 -3.65 -16.72 -17.76
N TYR A 226 -3.44 -18.01 -17.99
CA TYR A 226 -2.40 -18.78 -17.28
C TYR A 226 -1.01 -18.67 -17.92
N ASN A 227 -0.90 -18.33 -19.22
CA ASN A 227 0.36 -18.12 -19.91
C ASN A 227 0.59 -16.62 -20.11
N ILE A 228 1.62 -16.08 -19.45
CA ILE A 228 1.87 -14.63 -19.39
C ILE A 228 3.22 -14.33 -20.05
N ASN A 229 3.19 -13.52 -21.10
CA ASN A 229 4.35 -13.05 -21.83
C ASN A 229 4.61 -11.55 -21.59
N VAL A 230 5.72 -11.04 -22.10
CA VAL A 230 6.10 -9.62 -21.98
C VAL A 230 5.06 -8.67 -22.56
N SER A 231 4.37 -9.07 -23.65
CA SER A 231 3.30 -8.29 -24.29
C SER A 231 2.06 -8.10 -23.40
N ASP A 232 1.86 -9.00 -22.44
CA ASP A 232 0.72 -8.96 -21.52
C ASP A 232 0.93 -7.98 -20.36
N ILE A 233 2.20 -7.62 -20.11
CA ILE A 233 2.58 -6.63 -19.12
C ILE A 233 2.58 -5.27 -19.81
N LYS A 234 1.45 -4.59 -19.74
CA LYS A 234 1.37 -3.19 -20.18
C LYS A 234 2.10 -2.30 -19.17
N GLU A 235 2.81 -1.29 -19.65
CA GLU A 235 3.29 -0.21 -18.78
C GLU A 235 2.08 0.48 -18.15
N PHE A 236 2.21 1.00 -16.94
CA PHE A 236 1.09 1.68 -16.26
C PHE A 236 0.51 2.81 -17.14
N SER A 237 1.37 3.54 -17.84
CA SER A 237 0.95 4.54 -18.84
C SER A 237 0.17 3.96 -20.03
N MET A 238 0.41 2.70 -20.42
CA MET A 238 -0.34 2.05 -21.51
C MET A 238 -1.64 1.41 -21.03
N GLU A 239 -1.77 1.09 -19.76
CA GLU A 239 -3.02 0.54 -19.19
C GLU A 239 -4.14 1.60 -19.19
N TYR A 240 -3.77 2.88 -19.09
CA TYR A 240 -4.67 4.03 -19.11
C TYR A 240 -4.63 4.81 -20.43
N SER A 241 -4.05 4.24 -21.50
CA SER A 241 -3.94 4.93 -22.80
C SER A 241 -5.29 5.37 -23.36
N GLU A 242 -6.35 4.59 -23.15
CA GLU A 242 -7.70 4.94 -23.56
C GLU A 242 -8.24 6.17 -22.80
N LEU A 243 -7.93 6.25 -21.49
CA LEU A 243 -8.26 7.43 -20.67
C LEU A 243 -7.48 8.66 -21.14
N TYR A 244 -6.20 8.49 -21.50
CA TYR A 244 -5.37 9.59 -22.02
C TYR A 244 -5.86 10.08 -23.38
N GLU A 245 -6.20 9.17 -24.29
CA GLU A 245 -6.78 9.55 -25.57
C GLU A 245 -8.17 10.21 -25.39
N LEU A 246 -8.97 9.76 -24.41
CA LEU A 246 -10.22 10.42 -24.04
C LEU A 246 -9.97 11.87 -23.57
N VAL A 247 -8.94 12.10 -22.75
CA VAL A 247 -8.56 13.44 -22.29
C VAL A 247 -8.10 14.31 -23.47
N LEU A 248 -7.32 13.75 -24.39
CA LEU A 248 -6.71 14.51 -25.49
C LEU A 248 -7.66 14.77 -26.67
N ASN A 249 -8.61 13.87 -26.93
CA ASN A 249 -9.40 13.85 -28.15
C ASN A 249 -10.92 13.69 -27.92
N GLY A 250 -11.38 13.61 -26.66
CA GLY A 250 -12.80 13.40 -26.36
C GLY A 250 -13.64 14.65 -26.65
N GLU A 251 -14.55 14.58 -27.62
CA GLU A 251 -15.41 15.70 -28.06
C GLU A 251 -16.80 15.67 -27.40
N ASN A 252 -17.31 14.48 -27.08
CA ASN A 252 -18.68 14.32 -26.58
C ASN A 252 -18.72 14.07 -25.06
N PRO A 253 -19.16 15.05 -24.25
CA PRO A 253 -19.18 14.92 -22.79
C PRO A 253 -20.01 13.74 -22.27
N VAL A 254 -21.10 13.39 -22.95
CA VAL A 254 -22.00 12.30 -22.54
C VAL A 254 -21.34 10.94 -22.77
N GLU A 255 -20.62 10.79 -23.88
CA GLU A 255 -19.87 9.56 -24.18
C GLU A 255 -18.68 9.41 -23.24
N ASN A 256 -17.96 10.50 -22.97
CA ASN A 256 -16.87 10.54 -22.03
C ASN A 256 -17.32 10.12 -20.62
N TYR A 257 -18.46 10.65 -20.17
CA TYR A 257 -19.06 10.25 -18.89
C TYR A 257 -19.37 8.76 -18.84
N LYS A 258 -20.04 8.21 -19.85
CA LYS A 258 -20.36 6.77 -19.93
C LYS A 258 -19.12 5.91 -19.95
N PHE A 259 -18.10 6.29 -20.72
CA PHE A 259 -16.85 5.58 -20.82
C PHE A 259 -16.12 5.52 -19.47
N VAL A 260 -16.01 6.64 -18.76
CA VAL A 260 -15.37 6.68 -17.43
C VAL A 260 -16.14 5.82 -16.44
N LEU A 261 -17.47 5.90 -16.42
CA LEU A 261 -18.28 5.05 -15.54
C LEU A 261 -18.09 3.56 -15.83
N GLN A 262 -18.10 3.16 -17.07
CA GLN A 262 -18.01 1.75 -17.45
C GLN A 262 -16.63 1.14 -17.15
N ASN A 263 -15.57 1.93 -17.35
CA ASN A 263 -14.21 1.39 -17.32
C ASN A 263 -13.45 1.67 -16.02
N TYR A 264 -13.81 2.73 -15.28
CA TYR A 264 -12.99 3.20 -14.15
C TYR A 264 -13.73 3.31 -12.81
N SER A 265 -15.02 2.93 -12.74
CA SER A 265 -15.80 2.98 -11.48
C SER A 265 -15.18 2.19 -10.33
N ASN A 266 -14.51 1.08 -10.64
CA ASN A 266 -13.91 0.18 -9.66
C ASN A 266 -12.43 0.49 -9.36
N CYS A 267 -11.83 1.47 -10.05
CA CYS A 267 -10.41 1.83 -9.93
C CYS A 267 -10.17 3.34 -10.05
N VAL A 268 -11.07 4.13 -9.45
CA VAL A 268 -11.04 5.61 -9.53
C VAL A 268 -9.72 6.17 -8.99
N ASP A 269 -9.24 5.67 -7.87
CA ASP A 269 -7.99 6.12 -7.25
C ASP A 269 -6.80 5.93 -8.19
N GLU A 270 -6.72 4.75 -8.82
CA GLU A 270 -5.68 4.42 -9.78
C GLU A 270 -5.80 5.28 -11.05
N ALA A 271 -7.02 5.54 -11.52
CA ALA A 271 -7.26 6.39 -12.69
C ALA A 271 -6.86 7.86 -12.44
N VAL A 272 -7.16 8.41 -11.25
CA VAL A 272 -6.71 9.76 -10.87
C VAL A 272 -5.18 9.82 -10.78
N VAL A 273 -4.52 8.81 -10.21
CA VAL A 273 -3.05 8.74 -10.17
C VAL A 273 -2.47 8.62 -11.58
N ALA A 274 -3.12 7.87 -12.46
CA ALA A 274 -2.70 7.70 -13.85
C ALA A 274 -2.72 9.02 -14.64
N LEU A 275 -3.65 9.91 -14.37
CA LEU A 275 -3.72 11.25 -14.98
C LEU A 275 -2.62 12.23 -14.48
N GLY A 276 -1.75 11.81 -13.56
CA GLY A 276 -0.60 12.57 -13.09
C GLY A 276 0.68 12.28 -13.89
N ARG A 277 1.72 11.85 -13.18
CA ARG A 277 3.04 11.57 -13.76
C ARG A 277 2.99 10.60 -14.96
N PRO A 278 2.24 9.48 -14.93
CA PRO A 278 2.15 8.58 -16.08
C PRO A 278 1.57 9.24 -17.33
N PHE A 279 0.58 10.13 -17.17
CA PHE A 279 0.03 10.90 -18.28
C PHE A 279 1.04 11.90 -18.84
N VAL A 280 1.82 12.57 -17.99
CA VAL A 280 2.94 13.42 -18.43
C VAL A 280 3.93 12.63 -19.28
N GLU A 281 4.34 11.45 -18.83
CA GLU A 281 5.24 10.57 -19.59
C GLU A 281 4.64 10.13 -20.92
N TYR A 282 3.34 9.86 -20.96
CA TYR A 282 2.61 9.55 -22.19
C TYR A 282 2.61 10.73 -23.17
N VAL A 283 2.28 11.94 -22.70
CA VAL A 283 2.29 13.16 -23.53
C VAL A 283 3.69 13.41 -24.10
N MET A 284 4.73 13.32 -23.29
CA MET A 284 6.12 13.51 -23.75
C MET A 284 6.54 12.50 -24.82
N LYS A 285 6.09 11.24 -24.73
CA LYS A 285 6.47 10.17 -25.68
C LYS A 285 5.58 10.19 -26.95
N SER A 286 4.28 10.37 -26.79
CA SER A 286 3.28 10.09 -27.85
C SER A 286 2.71 11.34 -28.48
N LYS A 287 2.74 12.48 -27.79
CA LYS A 287 2.14 13.76 -28.23
C LYS A 287 3.06 14.96 -27.93
N PRO A 288 4.27 15.03 -28.52
CA PRO A 288 5.23 16.10 -28.22
C PRO A 288 4.70 17.52 -28.50
N SER A 289 3.71 17.67 -29.39
CA SER A 289 3.05 18.96 -29.67
C SER A 289 2.26 19.52 -28.47
N MET A 290 1.91 18.67 -27.50
CA MET A 290 1.08 19.02 -26.34
C MET A 290 1.89 19.17 -25.04
N VAL A 291 3.21 19.25 -25.12
CA VAL A 291 4.11 19.36 -23.93
C VAL A 291 3.79 20.61 -23.10
N ASN A 292 3.24 21.65 -23.70
CA ASN A 292 2.82 22.88 -23.01
C ASN A 292 1.72 22.64 -21.95
N MET A 293 0.97 21.51 -22.03
CA MET A 293 -0.02 21.12 -21.03
C MET A 293 0.62 20.59 -19.73
N ILE A 294 1.87 20.16 -19.73
CA ILE A 294 2.49 19.45 -18.59
C ILE A 294 2.36 20.21 -17.27
N PRO A 295 2.64 21.53 -17.19
CA PRO A 295 2.48 22.24 -15.93
C PRO A 295 1.04 22.18 -15.41
N LYS A 296 0.06 22.26 -16.31
CA LYS A 296 -1.37 22.22 -15.95
C LYS A 296 -1.80 20.81 -15.52
N ILE A 297 -1.33 19.76 -16.20
CA ILE A 297 -1.55 18.37 -15.80
C ILE A 297 -1.08 18.17 -14.35
N ILE A 298 0.12 18.65 -14.01
CA ILE A 298 0.69 18.49 -12.67
C ILE A 298 -0.17 19.19 -11.61
N VAL A 299 -0.54 20.46 -11.84
CA VAL A 299 -1.33 21.25 -10.90
C VAL A 299 -2.72 20.66 -10.70
N LEU A 300 -3.47 20.42 -11.77
CA LEU A 300 -4.82 19.88 -11.70
C LEU A 300 -4.86 18.51 -11.05
N ASN A 301 -3.91 17.64 -11.42
CA ASN A 301 -3.89 16.29 -10.84
C ASN A 301 -3.54 16.32 -9.35
N ALA A 302 -2.60 17.16 -8.92
CA ALA A 302 -2.27 17.31 -7.49
C ALA A 302 -3.51 17.77 -6.68
N GLU A 303 -4.28 18.71 -7.18
CA GLU A 303 -5.53 19.15 -6.54
C GLU A 303 -6.57 18.02 -6.44
N HIS A 304 -6.74 17.23 -7.52
CA HIS A 304 -7.72 16.15 -7.54
C HIS A 304 -7.31 14.97 -6.67
N GLN A 305 -6.03 14.64 -6.57
CA GLN A 305 -5.53 13.65 -5.63
C GLN A 305 -5.79 14.04 -4.17
N MET A 306 -5.69 15.32 -3.84
CA MET A 306 -6.05 15.82 -2.51
C MET A 306 -7.55 15.74 -2.24
N LYS A 307 -8.38 16.17 -3.22
CA LYS A 307 -9.84 16.13 -3.13
C LYS A 307 -10.40 14.71 -3.03
N LEU A 308 -9.76 13.74 -3.68
CA LEU A 308 -10.20 12.34 -3.72
C LEU A 308 -10.34 11.74 -2.31
N LYS A 309 -9.44 12.08 -1.38
CA LYS A 309 -9.45 11.58 0.01
C LYS A 309 -10.67 12.01 0.82
N SER A 310 -11.30 13.12 0.44
CA SER A 310 -12.47 13.71 1.13
C SER A 310 -13.74 13.71 0.26
N ALA A 311 -13.68 13.13 -0.94
CA ALA A 311 -14.78 13.14 -1.88
C ALA A 311 -15.91 12.20 -1.41
N GLN A 312 -17.16 12.70 -1.43
CA GLN A 312 -18.33 11.84 -1.22
C GLN A 312 -18.57 10.89 -2.40
N ASP A 313 -18.26 11.35 -3.61
CA ASP A 313 -18.29 10.54 -4.82
C ASP A 313 -16.95 10.66 -5.56
N PRO A 314 -16.07 9.64 -5.45
CA PRO A 314 -14.78 9.61 -6.11
C PRO A 314 -14.85 9.73 -7.63
N ILE A 315 -15.93 9.20 -8.27
CA ILE A 315 -16.10 9.27 -9.73
C ILE A 315 -16.27 10.73 -10.21
N VAL A 316 -16.99 11.54 -9.46
CA VAL A 316 -17.16 12.97 -9.79
C VAL A 316 -15.81 13.69 -9.76
N THR A 317 -14.92 13.31 -8.84
CA THR A 317 -13.56 13.84 -8.77
C THR A 317 -12.74 13.45 -10.01
N LEU A 318 -12.81 12.20 -10.44
CA LEU A 318 -12.13 11.72 -11.65
C LEU A 318 -12.67 12.44 -12.89
N LEU A 319 -13.98 12.54 -13.04
CA LEU A 319 -14.63 13.25 -14.18
C LEU A 319 -14.25 14.72 -14.23
N SER A 320 -14.23 15.39 -13.06
CA SER A 320 -13.78 16.78 -12.96
C SER A 320 -12.35 16.96 -13.46
N ASN A 321 -11.45 16.01 -13.08
CA ASN A 321 -10.07 16.03 -13.57
C ASN A 321 -10.00 15.83 -15.09
N VAL A 322 -10.75 14.84 -15.62
CA VAL A 322 -10.82 14.56 -17.06
C VAL A 322 -11.28 15.80 -17.84
N TYR A 323 -12.38 16.43 -17.44
CA TYR A 323 -12.94 17.57 -18.16
C TYR A 323 -12.03 18.81 -18.13
N LEU A 324 -11.43 19.10 -16.97
CA LEU A 324 -10.49 20.23 -16.86
C LEU A 324 -9.22 20.03 -17.71
N LEU A 325 -8.75 18.77 -17.81
CA LEU A 325 -7.63 18.45 -18.67
C LEU A 325 -8.01 18.48 -20.15
N GLN A 326 -9.26 18.13 -20.52
CA GLN A 326 -9.78 18.27 -21.89
C GLN A 326 -9.86 19.74 -22.33
N GLU A 327 -10.37 20.61 -21.46
CA GLU A 327 -10.40 22.07 -21.75
C GLU A 327 -8.99 22.62 -22.01
N GLU A 328 -7.99 22.08 -21.31
CA GLU A 328 -6.61 22.51 -21.53
C GLU A 328 -6.00 21.92 -22.82
N ALA A 329 -6.41 20.71 -23.19
CA ALA A 329 -5.95 20.05 -24.42
C ALA A 329 -6.49 20.73 -25.70
N GLN A 330 -7.61 21.43 -25.59
CA GLN A 330 -8.26 22.12 -26.72
C GLN A 330 -7.76 23.57 -26.92
N LYS A 331 -6.92 24.10 -26.02
CA LYS A 331 -6.28 25.41 -26.14
C LYS A 331 -4.99 25.34 -26.95
#